data_4e56f4d3863b912694358839c3f42336
#
_entry.id   4e56f4d3863b912694358839c3f42336
#
_cell.length_a   1.000
_cell.length_b   1.000
_cell.length_c   1.000
_cell.angle_alpha   90.00
_cell.angle_beta   90.00
_cell.angle_gamma   90.00
#
_symmetry.space_group_name_H-M   'P 1'
#
loop_
_entity.id
_entity.type
_entity.pdbx_description
1 polymer ?
#
loop_
_entity_poly.entity_id
_entity_poly.type
_entity_poly.pdbx_seq_one_letter_code
_entity_poly.pdbx_strand_id
1 'polypeptide(L)' 'HMQNDAVKGKGYGTQAERLAVKTAFDELGMAAVNADTIRKNTRSQHVLEKVGFRFVGEDETFKYYRIEQ' A
#
# COMPACT_ATOMS: atom_id res chain seq x y z
N HIS A 1 13.42 -7.99 3.26
CA HIS A 1 12.12 -7.92 2.65
C HIS A 1 11.39 -9.26 2.76
N MET A 2 10.16 -9.25 2.43
CA MET A 2 9.32 -10.42 2.59
C MET A 2 9.65 -11.48 1.57
N GLN A 3 10.13 -12.61 2.05
CA GLN A 3 10.56 -13.69 1.18
C GLN A 3 9.68 -14.91 1.28
N ASN A 4 8.99 -15.02 2.36
CA ASN A 4 8.33 -16.24 2.67
C ASN A 4 7.04 -16.39 1.87
N ASP A 5 7.03 -17.30 0.94
CA ASP A 5 5.86 -17.53 0.11
C ASP A 5 4.66 -18.00 0.91
N ALA A 6 4.91 -18.61 2.05
CA ALA A 6 3.80 -19.09 2.87
C ALA A 6 2.92 -17.97 3.36
N VAL A 7 3.41 -16.75 3.38
CA VAL A 7 2.58 -15.62 3.82
C VAL A 7 1.86 -14.95 2.68
N LYS A 8 2.21 -15.26 1.45
CA LYS A 8 1.55 -14.66 0.31
C LYS A 8 0.13 -15.22 0.18
N GLY A 9 -0.79 -14.36 -0.22
CA GLY A 9 -2.15 -14.79 -0.46
C GLY A 9 -2.96 -15.07 0.78
N LYS A 10 -2.38 -14.87 1.94
CA LYS A 10 -3.06 -15.09 3.21
C LYS A 10 -3.44 -13.79 3.90
N GLY A 11 -3.41 -12.69 3.19
CA GLY A 11 -3.74 -11.40 3.78
C GLY A 11 -2.58 -10.73 4.48
N TYR A 12 -1.43 -11.35 4.47
CA TYR A 12 -0.28 -10.76 5.17
C TYR A 12 0.22 -9.50 4.49
N GLY A 13 0.08 -9.42 3.17
CA GLY A 13 0.45 -8.20 2.45
C GLY A 13 -0.35 -7.00 2.94
N THR A 14 -1.66 -7.19 3.12
CA THR A 14 -2.52 -6.13 3.62
C THR A 14 -2.14 -5.76 5.05
N GLN A 15 -1.86 -6.74 5.89
CA GLN A 15 -1.47 -6.48 7.26
C GLN A 15 -0.14 -5.74 7.34
N ALA A 16 0.82 -6.12 6.50
CA ALA A 16 2.12 -5.44 6.48
C ALA A 16 1.97 -3.99 6.06
N GLU A 17 1.14 -3.72 5.05
CA GLU A 17 0.90 -2.35 4.62
C GLU A 17 0.20 -1.53 5.69
N ARG A 18 -0.76 -2.12 6.38
CA ARG A 18 -1.44 -1.42 7.47
C ARG A 18 -0.48 -1.06 8.58
N LEU A 19 0.41 -1.97 8.91
CA LEU A 19 1.40 -1.72 9.96
C LEU A 19 2.36 -0.62 9.54
N ALA A 20 2.80 -0.64 8.28
CA ALA A 20 3.69 0.39 7.77
C ALA A 20 3.02 1.77 7.82
N VAL A 21 1.76 1.83 7.43
CA VAL A 21 1.00 3.09 7.45
C VAL A 21 0.82 3.57 8.88
N LYS A 22 0.47 2.67 9.78
CA LYS A 22 0.30 3.02 11.19
C LYS A 22 1.60 3.57 11.77
N THR A 23 2.71 2.93 11.45
CA THR A 23 4.02 3.40 11.92
C THR A 23 4.32 4.79 11.37
N ALA A 24 4.04 4.99 10.08
CA ALA A 24 4.28 6.30 9.47
C ALA A 24 3.47 7.39 10.17
N PHE A 25 2.22 7.13 10.48
CA PHE A 25 1.37 8.12 11.13
C PHE A 25 1.74 8.32 12.60
N ASP A 26 1.92 7.21 13.32
CA ASP A 26 2.07 7.26 14.78
C ASP A 26 3.48 7.59 15.22
N GLU A 27 4.47 7.05 14.53
CA GLU A 27 5.85 7.18 14.98
C GLU A 27 6.65 8.18 14.18
N LEU A 28 6.36 8.32 12.89
CA LEU A 28 7.07 9.27 12.05
C LEU A 28 6.33 10.59 11.93
N GLY A 29 5.12 10.67 12.46
CA GLY A 29 4.37 11.92 12.48
C GLY A 29 3.90 12.38 11.10
N MET A 30 3.78 11.47 10.16
CA MET A 30 3.37 11.83 8.81
C MET A 30 1.88 12.09 8.75
N ALA A 31 1.48 13.10 7.98
CA ALA A 31 0.07 13.39 7.78
C ALA A 31 -0.54 12.54 6.68
N ALA A 32 0.28 12.06 5.77
CA ALA A 32 -0.18 11.27 4.63
C ALA A 32 0.95 10.38 4.14
N VAL A 33 0.58 9.28 3.49
CA VAL A 33 1.53 8.38 2.86
C VAL A 33 1.13 8.22 1.41
N ASN A 34 2.11 8.36 0.51
CA ASN A 34 1.90 8.15 -0.90
C ASN A 34 2.50 6.81 -1.31
N ALA A 35 1.83 6.12 -2.22
CA ALA A 35 2.31 4.86 -2.74
C ALA A 35 2.04 4.80 -4.23
N ASP A 36 2.88 4.05 -4.94
CA ASP A 36 2.64 3.83 -6.36
C ASP A 36 2.80 2.35 -6.65
N THR A 37 2.19 1.92 -7.73
CA THR A 37 2.29 0.55 -8.18
C THR A 37 2.15 0.53 -9.69
N ILE A 38 2.75 -0.50 -10.30
CA ILE A 38 2.67 -0.67 -11.75
C ILE A 38 1.21 -0.90 -12.13
N ARG A 39 0.77 -0.26 -13.20
CA ARG A 39 -0.63 -0.34 -13.64
C ARG A 39 -1.10 -1.76 -13.86
N LYS A 40 -0.21 -2.67 -14.22
CA LYS A 40 -0.56 -4.07 -14.46
C LYS A 40 -0.62 -4.89 -13.18
N ASN A 41 -0.17 -4.35 -12.08
CA ASN A 41 -0.11 -5.10 -10.83
C ASN A 41 -1.39 -4.91 -10.03
N THR A 42 -2.43 -5.64 -10.44
CA THR A 42 -3.74 -5.50 -9.80
C THR A 42 -3.74 -5.98 -8.36
N ARG A 43 -2.87 -6.94 -8.03
CA ARG A 43 -2.77 -7.41 -6.65
C ARG A 43 -2.34 -6.30 -5.70
N SER A 44 -1.30 -5.57 -6.06
CA SER A 44 -0.85 -4.45 -5.23
C SER A 44 -1.91 -3.38 -5.12
N GLN A 45 -2.62 -3.12 -6.21
CA GLN A 45 -3.70 -2.15 -6.19
C GLN A 45 -4.77 -2.56 -5.19
N HIS A 46 -5.15 -3.83 -5.19
CA HIS A 46 -6.14 -4.32 -4.23
C HIS A 46 -5.67 -4.20 -2.79
N VAL A 47 -4.38 -4.49 -2.54
CA VAL A 47 -3.83 -4.37 -1.20
C VAL A 47 -3.89 -2.93 -0.72
N LEU A 48 -3.49 -1.99 -1.57
CA LEU A 48 -3.53 -0.58 -1.22
C LEU A 48 -4.96 -0.13 -0.91
N GLU A 49 -5.91 -0.56 -1.73
CA GLU A 49 -7.30 -0.19 -1.50
C GLU A 49 -7.84 -0.79 -0.21
N LYS A 50 -7.49 -2.02 0.10
CA LYS A 50 -7.93 -2.65 1.34
C LYS A 50 -7.37 -1.95 2.57
N VAL A 51 -6.18 -1.43 2.46
CA VAL A 51 -5.57 -0.69 3.57
C VAL A 51 -6.25 0.67 3.77
N GLY A 52 -6.81 1.22 2.71
CA GLY A 52 -7.50 2.49 2.80
C GLY A 52 -6.93 3.57 1.90
N PHE A 53 -5.97 3.22 1.07
CA PHE A 53 -5.43 4.18 0.12
C PHE A 53 -6.47 4.53 -0.94
N ARG A 54 -6.41 5.76 -1.41
CA ARG A 54 -7.27 6.23 -2.48
C ARG A 54 -6.45 6.40 -3.75
N PHE A 55 -7.06 6.07 -4.88
CA PHE A 55 -6.46 6.33 -6.18
C PHE A 55 -6.46 7.82 -6.43
N VAL A 56 -5.30 8.39 -6.73
CA VAL A 56 -5.19 9.83 -6.96
C VAL A 56 -4.70 10.19 -8.34
N GLY A 57 -4.23 9.23 -9.12
CA GLY A 57 -3.79 9.53 -10.47
C GLY A 57 -3.00 8.38 -11.05
N GLU A 58 -2.65 8.51 -12.33
CA GLU A 58 -1.85 7.49 -13.00
C GLU A 58 -1.11 8.11 -14.18
N ASP A 59 -0.05 7.44 -14.58
CA ASP A 59 0.63 7.76 -15.84
C ASP A 59 0.70 6.51 -16.70
N GLU A 60 1.60 6.47 -17.66
CA GLU A 60 1.69 5.35 -18.58
C GLU A 60 2.14 4.06 -17.92
N THR A 61 2.84 4.15 -16.81
CA THR A 61 3.46 3.00 -16.16
C THR A 61 2.88 2.71 -14.80
N PHE A 62 2.56 3.75 -14.03
CA PHE A 62 2.20 3.62 -12.62
C PHE A 62 0.83 4.18 -12.32
N LYS A 63 0.21 3.62 -11.28
CA LYS A 63 -0.94 4.22 -10.61
C LYS A 63 -0.49 4.74 -9.26
N TYR A 64 -1.02 5.88 -8.87
CA TYR A 64 -0.61 6.59 -7.66
C TYR A 64 -1.76 6.58 -6.66
N TYR A 65 -1.42 6.32 -5.41
CA TYR A 65 -2.37 6.19 -4.32
C TYR A 65 -1.91 7.02 -3.14
N ARG A 66 -2.85 7.41 -2.30
CA ARG A 66 -2.56 8.21 -1.12
C ARG A 66 -3.49 7.84 0.01
N ILE A 67 -2.95 7.79 1.22
CA ILE A 67 -3.77 7.62 2.42
C ILE A 67 -3.42 8.74 3.37
N GLU A 68 -4.43 9.32 3.99
CA GLU A 68 -4.26 10.42 4.93
C GLU A 68 -4.67 9.95 6.31
N GLN A 69 -4.02 10.53 7.28
CA GLN A 69 -4.29 10.21 8.68
C GLN A 69 -5.70 10.61 9.11
#